data_7710b2eda47ec7c7d545bc1f77913522
#
_entry.id   7710b2eda47ec7c7d545bc1f77913522
#
_cell.length_a   1.000
_cell.length_b   1.000
_cell.length_c   1.000
_cell.angle_alpha   90.00
_cell.angle_beta   90.00
_cell.angle_gamma   90.00
#
_symmetry.space_group_name_H-M   'P 1'
#
loop_
_entity.id
_entity.type
_entity.pdbx_description
1 polymer ?
#
loop_
_entity_poly.entity_id
_entity_poly.type
_entity_poly.pdbx_seq_one_letter_code
_entity_poly.pdbx_strand_id
1 'polypeptide(L)'
;GSAGGRQGRSPRRPVEVNLEAAPSIAQQLRLRNLAGAVVIDFVSMRSAYDRDKVQAALAEALRDDPVPTQLYGFTRLGLFELTRARRGAPLAAQLEALEQGGPLAD
;
A
#
# COMPACT_ATOMS: atom_id res chain seq x y z
N GLY A 1 -23.48 11.24 3.57
CA GLY A 1 -23.71 11.26 3.35
C GLY A 1 -23.83 10.90 3.01
N SER A 2 -23.79 10.87 3.33
CA SER A 2 -24.03 10.87 2.99
C SER A 2 -24.39 10.72 2.31
N ALA A 3 -24.38 10.34 2.67
CA ALA A 3 -24.98 10.15 1.78
C ALA A 3 -25.65 11.01 0.93
N GLY A 4 -26.26 11.82 1.37
CA GLY A 4 -27.04 12.66 0.55
C GLY A 4 -26.28 13.26 -0.60
N GLY A 5 -25.04 13.52 -0.43
CA GLY A 5 -24.27 14.15 -1.47
C GLY A 5 -24.06 13.30 -2.70
N ARG A 6 -24.58 12.11 -2.67
CA ARG A 6 -24.37 11.23 -3.79
C ARG A 6 -25.52 11.07 -4.70
N GLN A 7 -26.58 11.75 -4.45
CA GLN A 7 -27.72 11.64 -5.32
C GLN A 7 -27.37 12.08 -6.72
N GLY A 8 -27.70 11.25 -7.69
CA GLY A 8 -27.43 11.55 -9.07
C GLY A 8 -26.03 11.27 -9.53
N ARG A 9 -25.14 10.85 -8.65
CA ARG A 9 -23.79 10.53 -9.05
C ARG A 9 -23.67 9.09 -9.49
N SER A 10 -22.84 8.89 -10.48
CA SER A 10 -22.47 7.53 -10.86
C SER A 10 -21.59 6.92 -9.76
N PRO A 11 -21.70 5.61 -9.57
CA PRO A 11 -20.78 4.94 -8.64
C PRO A 11 -19.35 5.18 -9.08
N ARG A 12 -18.48 5.32 -8.11
CA ARG A 12 -17.06 5.52 -8.39
C ARG A 12 -16.45 4.19 -8.81
N ARG A 13 -15.55 4.27 -9.78
CA ARG A 13 -14.83 3.07 -10.21
C ARG A 13 -13.85 2.65 -9.12
N PRO A 14 -13.56 1.32 -9.03
CA PRO A 14 -12.60 0.83 -8.05
C PRO A 14 -11.26 1.55 -8.10
N VAL A 15 -10.77 1.85 -9.32
CA VAL A 15 -9.48 2.52 -9.45
C VAL A 15 -9.51 3.91 -8.80
N GLU A 16 -10.63 4.61 -8.92
CA GLU A 16 -10.75 5.95 -8.33
C GLU A 16 -10.72 5.89 -6.81
N VAL A 17 -11.42 4.91 -6.25
CA VAL A 17 -11.42 4.72 -4.80
C VAL A 17 -10.02 4.40 -4.31
N ASN A 18 -9.33 3.51 -5.01
CA ASN A 18 -7.99 3.09 -4.61
C ASN A 18 -6.96 4.19 -4.78
N LEU A 19 -7.09 5.01 -5.84
CA LEU A 19 -6.18 6.14 -6.03
C LEU A 19 -6.31 7.15 -4.90
N GLU A 20 -7.55 7.38 -4.44
CA GLU A 20 -7.75 8.30 -3.32
C GLU A 20 -7.25 7.72 -2.01
N ALA A 21 -7.27 6.40 -1.89
CA ALA A 21 -6.82 5.75 -0.67
C ALA A 21 -5.30 5.77 -0.52
N ALA A 22 -4.56 5.85 -1.63
CA ALA A 22 -3.11 5.72 -1.59
C ALA A 22 -2.41 6.70 -0.64
N PRO A 23 -2.73 8.01 -0.68
CA PRO A 23 -2.09 8.93 0.28
C PRO A 23 -2.44 8.61 1.73
N SER A 24 -3.68 8.19 1.97
CA SER A 24 -4.10 7.83 3.32
C SER A 24 -3.36 6.60 3.83
N ILE A 25 -3.17 5.62 2.96
CA ILE A 25 -2.42 4.42 3.31
C ILE A 25 -0.98 4.79 3.68
N ALA A 26 -0.34 5.61 2.85
CA ALA A 26 1.02 6.05 3.13
C ALA A 26 1.10 6.77 4.48
N GLN A 27 0.13 7.60 4.77
CA GLN A 27 0.07 8.32 6.03
C GLN A 27 -0.07 7.35 7.20
N GLN A 28 -0.92 6.33 7.08
CA GLN A 28 -1.09 5.35 8.13
C GLN A 28 0.16 4.53 8.37
N LEU A 29 0.88 4.19 7.30
CA LEU A 29 2.15 3.47 7.45
C LEU A 29 3.12 4.27 8.31
N ARG A 30 3.18 5.57 8.07
CA ARG A 30 4.08 6.45 8.84
C ARG A 30 3.59 6.65 10.27
N LEU A 31 2.32 7.00 10.43
CA LEU A 31 1.78 7.35 11.75
C LEU A 31 1.82 6.17 12.71
N ARG A 32 1.56 4.97 12.18
CA ARG A 32 1.57 3.77 13.00
C ARG A 32 2.93 3.10 13.05
N ASN A 33 3.88 3.63 12.30
CA ASN A 33 5.22 3.07 12.22
C ASN A 33 5.19 1.58 11.89
N LEU A 34 4.35 1.22 10.92
CA LEU A 34 4.23 -0.17 10.51
C LEU A 34 5.51 -0.59 9.81
N ALA A 35 5.98 -1.78 10.12
CA ALA A 35 7.23 -2.30 9.58
C ALA A 35 7.08 -3.77 9.23
N GLY A 36 8.02 -4.26 8.41
CA GLY A 36 7.98 -5.65 7.98
C GLY A 36 7.07 -5.82 6.79
N ALA A 37 6.49 -7.00 6.67
CA ALA A 37 5.60 -7.33 5.57
C ALA A 37 4.22 -6.71 5.82
N VAL A 38 3.73 -5.97 4.84
CA VAL A 38 2.43 -5.32 4.91
C VAL A 38 1.63 -5.73 3.69
N VAL A 39 0.37 -6.08 3.90
CA VAL A 39 -0.53 -6.46 2.83
C VAL A 39 -1.69 -5.49 2.84
N ILE A 40 -2.02 -4.97 1.66
CA ILE A 40 -3.12 -4.02 1.51
C ILE A 40 -4.20 -4.65 0.65
N ASP A 41 -5.42 -4.61 1.13
CA ASP A 41 -6.55 -5.17 0.41
C ASP A 41 -7.32 -4.04 -0.29
N PHE A 42 -6.85 -3.69 -1.48
CA PHE A 42 -7.53 -2.68 -2.29
C PHE A 42 -8.84 -3.23 -2.84
N VAL A 43 -9.73 -2.32 -3.23
CA VAL A 43 -10.94 -2.74 -3.96
C VAL A 43 -10.50 -3.41 -5.26
N SER A 44 -11.12 -4.53 -5.60
CA SER A 44 -10.72 -5.32 -6.76
C SER A 44 -10.75 -4.52 -8.05
N MET A 45 -9.69 -4.65 -8.84
CA MET A 45 -9.58 -4.01 -10.15
C MET A 45 -9.26 -5.08 -11.18
N ARG A 46 -10.00 -5.09 -12.29
CA ARG A 46 -9.79 -6.08 -13.33
C ARG A 46 -8.64 -5.75 -14.26
N SER A 47 -8.39 -4.47 -14.45
CA SER A 47 -7.43 -4.01 -15.44
C SER A 47 -6.04 -3.93 -14.84
N ALA A 48 -5.06 -4.50 -15.54
CA ALA A 48 -3.66 -4.37 -15.14
C ALA A 48 -3.24 -2.92 -15.18
N TYR A 49 -3.78 -2.17 -16.14
CA TYR A 49 -3.49 -0.75 -16.26
C TYR A 49 -3.91 0.00 -14.98
N ASP A 50 -5.11 -0.32 -14.49
CA ASP A 50 -5.60 0.32 -13.27
C ASP A 50 -4.77 -0.07 -12.06
N ARG A 51 -4.37 -1.34 -11.96
CA ARG A 51 -3.52 -1.80 -10.87
C ARG A 51 -2.18 -1.07 -10.90
N ASP A 52 -1.61 -0.87 -12.09
CA ASP A 52 -0.35 -0.15 -12.22
C ASP A 52 -0.49 1.30 -11.78
N LYS A 53 -1.62 1.92 -12.09
CA LYS A 53 -1.86 3.30 -11.67
C LYS A 53 -1.91 3.42 -10.15
N VAL A 54 -2.56 2.48 -9.50
CA VAL A 54 -2.67 2.49 -8.04
C VAL A 54 -1.29 2.27 -7.41
N GLN A 55 -0.52 1.35 -7.97
CA GLN A 55 0.84 1.12 -7.47
C GLN A 55 1.70 2.36 -7.62
N ALA A 56 1.60 3.04 -8.76
CA ALA A 56 2.35 4.27 -8.99
C ALA A 56 1.93 5.36 -8.01
N ALA A 57 0.63 5.47 -7.73
CA ALA A 57 0.13 6.45 -6.79
C ALA A 57 0.66 6.19 -5.38
N LEU A 58 0.72 4.91 -4.99
CA LEU A 58 1.24 4.55 -3.68
C LEU A 58 2.74 4.85 -3.60
N ALA A 59 3.48 4.54 -4.67
CA ALA A 59 4.91 4.84 -4.71
C ALA A 59 5.14 6.34 -4.59
N GLU A 60 4.33 7.13 -5.27
CA GLU A 60 4.43 8.58 -5.22
C GLU A 60 4.14 9.09 -3.81
N ALA A 61 3.13 8.53 -3.15
CA ALA A 61 2.76 8.94 -1.80
C ALA A 61 3.85 8.60 -0.78
N LEU A 62 4.68 7.60 -1.08
CA LEU A 62 5.75 7.18 -0.19
C LEU A 62 7.10 7.77 -0.56
N ARG A 63 7.17 8.56 -1.64
CA ARG A 63 8.44 9.02 -2.17
C ARG A 63 9.28 9.78 -1.16
N ASP A 64 8.65 10.63 -0.38
CA ASP A 64 9.36 11.49 0.57
C ASP A 64 9.45 10.89 1.97
N ASP A 65 9.00 9.64 2.12
CA ASP A 65 9.08 8.95 3.40
C ASP A 65 10.53 8.55 3.64
N PRO A 66 11.12 8.96 4.76
CA PRO A 66 12.52 8.61 5.05
C PRO A 66 12.72 7.13 5.34
N VAL A 67 11.65 6.39 5.65
CA VAL A 67 11.78 4.96 5.92
C VAL A 67 11.68 4.19 4.62
N PRO A 68 12.71 3.40 4.26
CA PRO A 68 12.70 2.66 3.00
C PRO A 68 11.53 1.69 2.93
N THR A 69 10.90 1.64 1.75
CA THR A 69 9.76 0.78 1.50
C THR A 69 9.96 0.11 0.16
N GLN A 70 9.74 -1.19 0.09
CA GLN A 70 9.83 -1.97 -1.13
C GLN A 70 8.42 -2.40 -1.52
N LEU A 71 8.00 -2.02 -2.73
CA LEU A 71 6.68 -2.39 -3.25
C LEU A 71 6.85 -3.60 -4.16
N TYR A 72 6.11 -4.67 -3.89
CA TYR A 72 6.21 -5.89 -4.68
C TYR A 72 5.12 -6.00 -5.73
N GLY A 73 3.95 -5.42 -5.45
CA GLY A 73 2.87 -5.41 -6.41
C GLY A 73 1.69 -6.26 -5.95
N PHE A 74 0.78 -6.51 -6.90
CA PHE A 74 -0.45 -7.25 -6.61
C PHE A 74 -0.21 -8.75 -6.74
N THR A 75 -0.78 -9.49 -5.79
CA THR A 75 -0.75 -10.95 -5.84
C THR A 75 -1.86 -11.44 -6.76
N ARG A 76 -1.86 -12.76 -7.00
CA ARG A 76 -2.92 -13.40 -7.77
C ARG A 76 -4.29 -13.16 -7.18
N LEU A 77 -4.37 -13.06 -5.86
CA LEU A 77 -5.64 -12.83 -5.17
C LEU A 77 -6.04 -11.36 -5.10
N GLY A 78 -5.21 -10.48 -5.67
CA GLY A 78 -5.53 -9.06 -5.71
C GLY A 78 -5.07 -8.28 -4.50
N LEU A 79 -4.26 -8.90 -3.64
CA LEU A 79 -3.69 -8.22 -2.49
C LEU A 79 -2.37 -7.53 -2.90
N PHE A 80 -2.14 -6.35 -2.38
CA PHE A 80 -0.90 -5.64 -2.67
C PHE A 80 0.09 -5.86 -1.54
N GLU A 81 1.32 -6.23 -1.90
CA GLU A 81 2.36 -6.57 -0.94
C GLU A 81 3.48 -5.54 -0.95
N LEU A 82 3.91 -5.19 0.24
CA LEU A 82 5.09 -4.34 0.41
C LEU A 82 5.83 -4.75 1.68
N THR A 83 7.09 -4.32 1.76
CA THR A 83 7.84 -4.41 3.01
C THR A 83 8.31 -3.02 3.37
N ARG A 84 8.36 -2.72 4.65
CA ARG A 84 8.79 -1.43 5.13
C ARG A 84 9.80 -1.63 6.24
N ALA A 85 10.93 -0.94 6.15
CA ALA A 85 11.98 -1.09 7.13
C ALA A 85 11.53 -0.59 8.50
N ARG A 86 12.06 -1.22 9.55
CA ARG A 86 11.84 -0.73 10.89
C ARG A 86 12.60 0.57 11.04
N ARG A 87 11.96 1.56 11.66
CA ARG A 87 12.62 2.83 11.88
C ARG A 87 13.91 2.59 12.67
N GLY A 88 15.01 3.11 12.14
CA GLY A 88 16.31 2.97 12.78
C GLY A 88 17.04 1.69 12.48
N ALA A 89 16.44 0.78 11.66
CA ALA A 89 17.08 -0.47 11.27
C ALA A 89 17.40 -0.46 9.78
N PRO A 90 18.51 -1.07 9.35
CA PRO A 90 18.82 -1.17 7.94
C PRO A 90 17.79 -2.02 7.22
N LEU A 91 17.41 -1.58 6.01
CA LEU A 91 16.45 -2.33 5.21
C LEU A 91 16.97 -3.72 4.88
N ALA A 92 18.26 -3.84 4.62
CA ALA A 92 18.85 -5.12 4.27
C ALA A 92 18.62 -6.17 5.34
N ALA A 93 18.73 -5.79 6.61
CA ALA A 93 18.50 -6.73 7.71
C ALA A 93 17.04 -7.18 7.74
N GLN A 94 16.11 -6.27 7.43
CA GLN A 94 14.69 -6.61 7.38
C GLN A 94 14.41 -7.61 6.27
N LEU A 95 14.97 -7.38 5.10
CA LEU A 95 14.77 -8.25 3.95
C LEU A 95 15.38 -9.64 4.18
N GLU A 96 16.53 -9.68 4.82
CA GLU A 96 17.15 -10.94 5.17
C GLU A 96 16.24 -11.80 6.05
N ALA A 97 15.63 -11.17 7.04
CA ALA A 97 14.73 -11.88 7.92
C ALA A 97 13.54 -12.46 7.17
N LEU A 98 13.02 -11.72 6.20
CA LEU A 98 11.91 -12.21 5.38
C LEU A 98 12.33 -13.37 4.51
N GLU A 99 13.53 -13.31 3.92
CA GLU A 99 14.03 -14.38 3.07
C GLU A 99 14.22 -15.68 3.84
N GLN A 100 14.53 -15.57 5.10
CA GLN A 100 14.69 -16.74 5.95
C GLN A 100 13.36 -17.31 6.43
N GLY A 101 12.26 -16.66 6.06
CA GLY A 101 10.93 -17.17 6.38
C GLY A 101 10.50 -16.91 7.81
N GLY A 102 11.27 -16.17 8.57
CA GLY A 102 10.88 -15.84 9.93
C GLY A 102 10.13 -14.52 10.02
N PRO A 103 9.37 -14.33 11.09
CA PRO A 103 8.74 -13.04 11.30
C PRO A 103 9.80 -11.99 11.62
N LEU A 104 9.50 -10.74 11.27
CA LEU A 104 10.39 -9.65 11.63
C LEU A 104 10.29 -9.38 13.13
N ALA A 105 11.43 -9.16 13.74
CA ALA A 105 11.47 -8.88 15.15
C ALA A 105 10.86 -7.51 15.44
N ASP A 106 10.22 -7.39 16.55
CA ASP A 106 9.63 -6.13 16.95
C ASP A 106 10.64 -5.17 17.57
#